data_ba8e3ea07d918e7a873ff1f55e4367f7
#
_entry.id   ba8e3ea07d918e7a873ff1f55e4367f7
#
_cell.length_a   1.000
_cell.length_b   1.000
_cell.length_c   1.000
_cell.angle_alpha   90.00
_cell.angle_beta   90.00
_cell.angle_gamma   90.00
#
_symmetry.space_group_name_H-M   'P 1'
#
loop_
_entity.id
_entity.type
_entity.pdbx_description
1 polymer ?
#
loop_
_entity_poly.entity_id
_entity_poly.type
_entity_poly.pdbx_seq_one_letter_code
_entity_poly.pdbx_strand_id
1 'polypeptide(L)'
;MIKNKLLMILLIMGLMGCATERPNLMGIDGGAIPPAFAHFPDVPFPSDAIVDLDETKALGSGENWIGSLVYTTPYNPSSIFDFYVSEMPKLKWVEVATVRAKISHMTYIRDKRAMQILIEMDRGDTAKVTITAIPNNNGVGKL
;
A
#
# COMPACT_ATOMS: atom_id res chain seq x y z
N MET A 1 22.44 -31.33 -41.85
CA MET A 1 22.90 -30.95 -40.47
C MET A 1 22.73 -29.49 -40.10
N ILE A 2 22.36 -28.60 -41.00
CA ILE A 2 22.18 -27.13 -40.70
C ILE A 2 20.74 -26.79 -40.28
N LYS A 3 19.73 -27.56 -40.71
CA LYS A 3 18.33 -27.32 -40.38
C LYS A 3 17.98 -27.52 -38.90
N ASN A 4 18.63 -28.43 -38.20
CA ASN A 4 18.34 -28.71 -36.78
C ASN A 4 19.00 -27.69 -35.82
N LYS A 5 20.05 -26.98 -36.23
CA LYS A 5 20.67 -25.94 -35.42
C LYS A 5 19.89 -24.63 -35.45
N LEU A 6 19.18 -24.35 -36.56
CA LEU A 6 18.33 -23.15 -36.69
C LEU A 6 17.05 -23.28 -35.87
N LEU A 7 16.51 -24.50 -35.73
CA LEU A 7 15.31 -24.76 -34.92
C LEU A 7 15.57 -24.65 -33.42
N MET A 8 16.80 -24.93 -32.98
CA MET A 8 17.18 -24.88 -31.56
C MET A 8 17.44 -23.43 -31.07
N ILE A 9 17.78 -22.52 -31.96
CA ILE A 9 18.00 -21.11 -31.62
C ILE A 9 16.69 -20.36 -31.47
N LEU A 10 15.60 -20.80 -32.11
CA LEU A 10 14.29 -20.15 -32.06
C LEU A 10 13.50 -20.46 -30.76
N LEU A 11 13.93 -21.45 -29.95
CA LEU A 11 13.23 -21.88 -28.75
C LEU A 11 13.69 -21.17 -27.47
N ILE A 12 14.72 -20.31 -27.54
CA ILE A 12 15.29 -19.64 -26.36
C ILE A 12 14.74 -18.21 -26.14
N MET A 13 13.86 -17.71 -27.02
CA MET A 13 13.41 -16.32 -27.03
C MET A 13 12.06 -16.07 -26.37
N GLY A 14 11.61 -16.93 -25.43
CA GLY A 14 10.24 -16.93 -24.93
C GLY A 14 10.02 -16.71 -23.44
N LEU A 15 10.98 -16.19 -22.65
CA LEU A 15 10.77 -15.99 -21.20
C LEU A 15 11.25 -14.59 -20.75
N MET A 16 10.75 -13.53 -21.38
CA MET A 16 10.72 -12.23 -20.76
C MET A 16 9.48 -12.17 -19.86
N GLY A 17 9.57 -12.78 -18.67
CA GLY A 17 8.59 -12.62 -17.64
C GLY A 17 8.62 -11.17 -17.18
N CYS A 18 7.47 -10.47 -17.24
CA CYS A 18 7.28 -9.20 -16.55
C CYS A 18 7.47 -9.45 -15.06
N ALA A 19 8.61 -9.04 -14.51
CA ALA A 19 8.80 -8.95 -13.07
C ALA A 19 7.90 -7.81 -12.58
N THR A 20 6.74 -8.14 -12.01
CA THR A 20 5.93 -7.18 -11.27
C THR A 20 6.67 -6.92 -9.96
N GLU A 21 7.28 -5.75 -9.84
CA GLU A 21 7.91 -5.34 -8.57
C GLU A 21 6.83 -5.27 -7.49
N ARG A 22 7.02 -6.05 -6.44
CA ARG A 22 6.16 -6.02 -5.26
C ARG A 22 6.75 -5.03 -4.27
N PRO A 23 5.96 -4.07 -3.77
CA PRO A 23 6.41 -3.19 -2.70
C PRO A 23 6.85 -3.99 -1.48
N ASN A 24 8.05 -3.72 -0.98
CA ASN A 24 8.55 -4.29 0.26
C ASN A 24 8.03 -3.48 1.45
N LEU A 25 7.91 -4.12 2.61
CA LEU A 25 7.57 -3.43 3.84
C LEU A 25 8.75 -2.63 4.36
N MET A 26 8.49 -1.39 4.74
CA MET A 26 9.47 -0.56 5.43
C MET A 26 9.77 -1.17 6.81
N GLY A 27 11.04 -1.41 7.10
CA GLY A 27 11.51 -1.92 8.39
C GLY A 27 11.56 -3.45 8.55
N ILE A 28 11.07 -4.25 7.58
CA ILE A 28 11.18 -5.73 7.65
C ILE A 28 12.61 -6.22 7.37
N ASP A 29 13.36 -5.52 6.53
CA ASP A 29 14.75 -5.87 6.19
C ASP A 29 15.78 -5.28 7.18
N GLY A 30 15.36 -4.93 8.41
CA GLY A 30 16.24 -4.31 9.41
C GLY A 30 16.55 -2.84 9.16
N GLY A 31 15.92 -2.22 8.17
CA GLY A 31 15.98 -0.78 7.95
C GLY A 31 15.23 -0.02 9.04
N ALA A 32 15.79 1.10 9.50
CA ALA A 32 15.11 1.96 10.44
C ALA A 32 13.83 2.55 9.81
N ILE A 33 12.70 2.45 10.51
CA ILE A 33 11.47 3.15 10.12
C ILE A 33 11.77 4.66 10.19
N PRO A 34 11.57 5.42 9.10
CA PRO A 34 11.74 6.86 9.16
C PRO A 34 10.89 7.48 10.27
N PRO A 35 11.39 8.46 11.02
CA PRO A 35 10.69 9.06 12.16
C PRO A 35 9.27 9.52 11.85
N ALA A 36 9.02 9.97 10.62
CA ALA A 36 7.69 10.39 10.17
C ALA A 36 6.65 9.25 10.22
N PHE A 37 7.05 7.99 9.97
CA PHE A 37 6.14 6.84 10.01
C PHE A 37 6.03 6.19 11.40
N ALA A 38 6.98 6.48 12.31
CA ALA A 38 6.95 5.96 13.68
C ALA A 38 5.70 6.41 14.47
N HIS A 39 5.02 7.47 14.00
CA HIS A 39 3.77 7.93 14.59
C HIS A 39 2.53 7.11 14.17
N PHE A 40 2.67 6.21 13.20
CA PHE A 40 1.58 5.44 12.60
C PHE A 40 1.86 3.93 12.62
N PRO A 41 2.05 3.33 13.80
CA PRO A 41 2.51 1.93 13.92
C PRO A 41 1.48 0.90 13.45
N ASP A 42 0.25 1.31 13.26
CA ASP A 42 -0.87 0.49 12.80
C ASP A 42 -1.15 0.59 11.29
N VAL A 43 -0.28 1.28 10.57
CA VAL A 43 -0.33 1.40 9.10
C VAL A 43 0.91 0.76 8.50
N PRO A 44 0.78 -0.18 7.56
CA PRO A 44 1.92 -0.69 6.83
C PRO A 44 2.35 0.32 5.74
N PHE A 45 3.65 0.48 5.56
CA PHE A 45 4.22 1.35 4.53
C PHE A 45 5.10 0.55 3.58
N PRO A 46 5.03 0.80 2.27
CA PRO A 46 5.99 0.26 1.33
C PRO A 46 7.37 0.93 1.56
N SER A 47 8.45 0.22 1.19
CA SER A 47 9.77 0.84 1.11
C SER A 47 9.74 2.05 0.17
N ASP A 48 10.61 3.01 0.39
CA ASP A 48 10.72 4.24 -0.41
C ASP A 48 9.48 5.15 -0.39
N ALA A 49 8.57 4.95 0.57
CA ALA A 49 7.49 5.89 0.82
C ALA A 49 8.03 7.19 1.44
N ILE A 50 7.53 8.32 0.98
CA ILE A 50 7.92 9.66 1.43
C ILE A 50 6.67 10.38 1.92
N VAL A 51 6.62 10.70 3.23
CA VAL A 51 5.49 11.44 3.81
C VAL A 51 5.48 12.87 3.28
N ASP A 52 4.32 13.31 2.85
CA ASP A 52 4.03 14.72 2.60
C ASP A 52 3.61 15.39 3.92
N LEU A 53 4.53 16.13 4.53
CA LEU A 53 4.30 16.79 5.81
C LEU A 53 3.34 17.97 5.70
N ASP A 54 3.21 18.59 4.54
CA ASP A 54 2.34 19.74 4.32
C ASP A 54 0.88 19.32 4.24
N GLU A 55 0.62 18.14 3.64
CA GLU A 55 -0.71 17.57 3.50
C GLU A 55 -1.10 16.66 4.69
N THR A 56 -0.13 16.17 5.46
CA THR A 56 -0.39 15.28 6.61
C THR A 56 -0.88 16.08 7.81
N LYS A 57 -2.06 15.72 8.35
CA LYS A 57 -2.69 16.35 9.51
C LYS A 57 -3.19 15.27 10.45
N ALA A 58 -2.35 14.88 11.40
CA ALA A 58 -2.69 13.85 12.37
C ALA A 58 -2.59 14.38 13.81
N LEU A 59 -3.55 13.99 14.63
CA LEU A 59 -3.62 14.28 16.06
C LEU A 59 -3.51 12.96 16.84
N GLY A 60 -2.86 13.02 18.00
CA GLY A 60 -2.61 11.83 18.81
C GLY A 60 -1.34 11.10 18.39
N SER A 61 -1.14 9.92 18.92
CA SER A 61 0.06 9.11 18.68
C SER A 61 -0.24 7.61 18.84
N GLY A 62 0.67 6.78 18.35
CA GLY A 62 0.54 5.34 18.40
C GLY A 62 -0.70 4.86 17.64
N GLU A 63 -1.38 3.85 18.15
CA GLU A 63 -2.55 3.27 17.50
C GLU A 63 -3.85 4.08 17.66
N ASN A 64 -3.80 5.26 18.31
CA ASN A 64 -4.96 6.11 18.57
C ASN A 64 -4.93 7.44 17.80
N TRP A 65 -4.02 7.58 16.85
CA TRP A 65 -4.00 8.78 16.01
C TRP A 65 -5.27 8.90 15.18
N ILE A 66 -5.72 10.12 14.94
CA ILE A 66 -6.83 10.47 14.06
C ILE A 66 -6.40 11.57 13.09
N GLY A 67 -6.93 11.57 11.90
CA GLY A 67 -6.61 12.57 10.88
C GLY A 67 -6.26 11.94 9.55
N SER A 68 -5.45 12.64 8.79
CA SER A 68 -5.03 12.27 7.45
C SER A 68 -3.52 12.21 7.35
N LEU A 69 -3.02 11.09 6.86
CA LEU A 69 -1.62 10.86 6.52
C LEU A 69 -1.51 10.78 4.99
N VAL A 70 -0.62 11.57 4.43
CA VAL A 70 -0.37 11.59 2.98
C VAL A 70 1.08 11.22 2.70
N TYR A 71 1.30 10.36 1.72
CA TYR A 71 2.63 10.02 1.25
C TYR A 71 2.64 9.72 -0.25
N THR A 72 3.82 9.81 -0.85
CA THR A 72 4.10 9.37 -2.22
C THR A 72 5.05 8.18 -2.22
N THR A 73 5.02 7.39 -3.27
CA THR A 73 5.87 6.21 -3.42
C THR A 73 6.17 5.96 -4.90
N PRO A 74 7.37 5.43 -5.25
CA PRO A 74 7.72 5.14 -6.65
C PRO A 74 6.93 3.98 -7.26
N TYR A 75 6.18 3.22 -6.46
CA TYR A 75 5.36 2.13 -6.97
C TYR A 75 4.07 2.65 -7.62
N ASN A 76 3.59 1.94 -8.64
CA ASN A 76 2.34 2.28 -9.30
C ASN A 76 1.11 2.01 -8.41
N PRO A 77 -0.04 2.67 -8.66
CA PRO A 77 -1.24 2.53 -7.84
C PRO A 77 -1.76 1.10 -7.69
N SER A 78 -1.61 0.26 -8.73
CA SER A 78 -2.07 -1.13 -8.68
C SER A 78 -1.24 -1.98 -7.71
N SER A 79 0.09 -1.80 -7.72
CA SER A 79 1.00 -2.48 -6.79
C SER A 79 0.73 -2.05 -5.34
N ILE A 80 0.44 -0.77 -5.11
CA ILE A 80 0.09 -0.25 -3.78
C ILE A 80 -1.26 -0.80 -3.31
N PHE A 81 -2.24 -0.93 -4.20
CA PHE A 81 -3.50 -1.58 -3.87
C PHE A 81 -3.29 -3.02 -3.38
N ASP A 82 -2.54 -3.82 -4.15
CA ASP A 82 -2.25 -5.22 -3.78
C ASP A 82 -1.43 -5.32 -2.49
N PHE A 83 -0.52 -4.38 -2.26
CA PHE A 83 0.21 -4.25 -1.00
C PHE A 83 -0.75 -4.10 0.19
N TYR A 84 -1.71 -3.18 0.16
CA TYR A 84 -2.66 -3.00 1.25
C TYR A 84 -3.60 -4.19 1.45
N VAL A 85 -4.07 -4.81 0.38
CA VAL A 85 -4.86 -6.05 0.47
C VAL A 85 -4.10 -7.14 1.24
N SER A 86 -2.78 -7.23 1.04
CA SER A 86 -1.92 -8.22 1.68
C SER A 86 -1.55 -7.85 3.12
N GLU A 87 -1.28 -6.57 3.41
CA GLU A 87 -0.63 -6.15 4.64
C GLU A 87 -1.63 -5.73 5.75
N MET A 88 -2.77 -5.13 5.39
CA MET A 88 -3.75 -4.66 6.36
C MET A 88 -4.29 -5.77 7.27
N PRO A 89 -4.60 -7.00 6.77
CA PRO A 89 -5.06 -8.09 7.62
C PRO A 89 -4.02 -8.54 8.65
N LYS A 90 -2.73 -8.43 8.36
CA LYS A 90 -1.64 -8.78 9.29
C LYS A 90 -1.63 -7.87 10.52
N LEU A 91 -2.10 -6.63 10.36
CA LEU A 91 -2.28 -5.66 11.44
C LEU A 91 -3.70 -5.69 12.04
N LYS A 92 -4.46 -6.77 11.75
CA LYS A 92 -5.82 -7.01 12.27
C LYS A 92 -6.87 -6.00 11.76
N TRP A 93 -6.60 -5.32 10.67
CA TRP A 93 -7.61 -4.53 9.99
C TRP A 93 -8.54 -5.44 9.18
N VAL A 94 -9.83 -5.25 9.33
CA VAL A 94 -10.87 -6.00 8.62
C VAL A 94 -11.39 -5.13 7.48
N GLU A 95 -11.34 -5.66 6.26
CA GLU A 95 -11.87 -5.00 5.09
C GLU A 95 -13.39 -4.88 5.17
N VAL A 96 -13.89 -3.67 4.89
CA VAL A 96 -15.33 -3.38 4.79
C VAL A 96 -15.76 -3.24 3.34
N ALA A 97 -14.98 -2.51 2.57
CA ALA A 97 -15.24 -2.29 1.15
C ALA A 97 -13.95 -1.89 0.42
N THR A 98 -13.79 -2.37 -0.79
CA THR A 98 -12.72 -1.95 -1.69
C THR A 98 -13.25 -1.70 -3.09
N VAL A 99 -12.74 -0.66 -3.73
CA VAL A 99 -13.01 -0.32 -5.13
C VAL A 99 -11.69 -0.06 -5.82
N ARG A 100 -11.35 -0.88 -6.81
CA ARG A 100 -10.18 -0.68 -7.65
C ARG A 100 -10.61 0.10 -8.90
N ALA A 101 -10.10 1.32 -9.05
CA ALA A 101 -10.40 2.22 -10.15
C ALA A 101 -9.20 3.14 -10.44
N LYS A 102 -9.36 4.16 -11.27
CA LYS A 102 -8.34 5.20 -11.50
C LYS A 102 -7.93 5.85 -10.17
N ILE A 103 -8.89 6.08 -9.29
CA ILE A 103 -8.69 6.41 -7.89
C ILE A 103 -9.27 5.23 -7.11
N SER A 104 -8.42 4.45 -6.47
CA SER A 104 -8.86 3.29 -5.71
C SER A 104 -9.20 3.70 -4.28
N HIS A 105 -10.25 3.10 -3.74
CA HIS A 105 -10.74 3.33 -2.39
C HIS A 105 -10.76 2.03 -1.62
N MET A 106 -10.23 2.03 -0.40
CA MET A 106 -10.26 0.90 0.50
C MET A 106 -10.72 1.37 1.87
N THR A 107 -11.65 0.64 2.49
CA THR A 107 -12.17 0.95 3.82
C THR A 107 -11.98 -0.24 4.73
N TYR A 108 -11.37 0.01 5.86
CA TYR A 108 -11.08 -0.98 6.88
C TYR A 108 -11.62 -0.55 8.23
N ILE A 109 -11.90 -1.52 9.08
CA ILE A 109 -12.25 -1.28 10.49
C ILE A 109 -11.36 -2.14 11.40
N ARG A 110 -11.02 -1.60 12.56
CA ARG A 110 -10.35 -2.32 13.64
C ARG A 110 -10.77 -1.72 14.97
N ASP A 111 -11.34 -2.53 15.85
CA ASP A 111 -11.86 -2.10 17.15
C ASP A 111 -12.85 -0.93 17.00
N LYS A 112 -12.53 0.21 17.57
CA LYS A 112 -13.35 1.44 17.52
C LYS A 112 -12.81 2.45 16.49
N ARG A 113 -12.12 1.99 15.46
CA ARG A 113 -11.53 2.84 14.43
C ARG A 113 -11.94 2.40 13.04
N ALA A 114 -12.13 3.37 12.17
CA ALA A 114 -12.23 3.14 10.74
C ALA A 114 -11.05 3.82 10.04
N MET A 115 -10.57 3.20 8.98
CA MET A 115 -9.50 3.71 8.15
C MET A 115 -9.93 3.67 6.69
N GLN A 116 -9.77 4.77 6.01
CA GLN A 116 -9.96 4.87 4.57
C GLN A 116 -8.62 5.11 3.89
N ILE A 117 -8.33 4.35 2.85
CA ILE A 117 -7.13 4.48 2.02
C ILE A 117 -7.57 4.87 0.64
N LEU A 118 -7.06 5.99 0.16
CA LEU A 118 -7.23 6.50 -1.19
C LEU A 118 -5.90 6.36 -1.92
N ILE A 119 -5.92 5.74 -3.10
CA ILE A 119 -4.72 5.53 -3.91
C ILE A 119 -4.98 6.13 -5.28
N GLU A 120 -4.16 7.08 -5.66
CA GLU A 120 -4.24 7.75 -6.95
C GLU A 120 -2.86 7.80 -7.63
N MET A 121 -2.87 8.03 -8.94
CA MET A 121 -1.65 8.27 -9.67
C MET A 121 -1.17 9.70 -9.39
N ASP A 122 0.12 9.85 -9.05
CA ASP A 122 0.76 11.16 -8.90
C ASP A 122 1.41 11.55 -10.25
N ARG A 123 2.72 11.45 -10.37
CA ARG A 123 3.48 11.81 -11.57
C ARG A 123 4.06 10.57 -12.21
N GLY A 124 3.86 10.43 -13.53
CA GLY A 124 4.29 9.21 -14.21
C GLY A 124 3.55 7.98 -13.67
N ASP A 125 4.29 6.94 -13.29
CA ASP A 125 3.73 5.70 -12.72
C ASP A 125 3.81 5.63 -11.19
N THR A 126 4.05 6.76 -10.51
CA THR A 126 4.13 6.83 -9.05
C THR A 126 2.73 6.94 -8.42
N ALA A 127 2.58 6.50 -7.18
CA ALA A 127 1.33 6.63 -6.45
C ALA A 127 1.41 7.69 -5.35
N LYS A 128 0.33 8.45 -5.19
CA LYS A 128 0.01 9.23 -4.01
C LYS A 128 -1.04 8.49 -3.21
N VAL A 129 -0.83 8.38 -1.92
CA VAL A 129 -1.71 7.67 -1.01
C VAL A 129 -2.15 8.60 0.11
N THR A 130 -3.46 8.66 0.32
CA THR A 130 -4.06 9.38 1.45
C THR A 130 -4.74 8.37 2.37
N ILE A 131 -4.31 8.32 3.61
CA ILE A 131 -4.88 7.46 4.65
C ILE A 131 -5.57 8.32 5.68
N THR A 132 -6.87 8.15 5.83
CA THR A 132 -7.67 8.88 6.82
C THR A 132 -8.13 7.91 7.91
N ALA A 133 -7.74 8.17 9.14
CA ALA A 133 -8.17 7.42 10.31
C ALA A 133 -9.14 8.25 11.15
N ILE A 134 -10.28 7.65 11.48
CA ILE A 134 -11.35 8.26 12.27
C ILE A 134 -11.81 7.31 13.38
N PRO A 135 -12.34 7.84 14.51
CA PRO A 135 -13.04 7.01 15.47
C PRO A 135 -14.27 6.38 14.82
N ASN A 136 -14.48 5.10 15.05
CA ASN A 136 -15.72 4.42 14.71
C ASN A 136 -16.56 4.25 15.99
N ASN A 137 -17.43 5.21 16.26
CA ASN A 137 -18.32 5.18 17.43
C ASN A 137 -19.48 4.20 17.24
N ASN A 138 -19.75 3.78 16.03
CA ASN A 138 -20.66 2.69 15.73
C ASN A 138 -19.85 1.40 15.94
N GLY A 139 -19.68 0.98 17.19
CA GLY A 139 -19.16 -0.37 17.47
C GLY A 139 -19.92 -1.33 16.54
N VAL A 140 -19.18 -2.21 15.86
CA VAL A 140 -19.74 -3.22 14.95
C VAL A 140 -21.05 -3.70 15.52
N GLY A 141 -22.13 -3.25 14.88
CA GLY A 141 -23.46 -3.58 15.35
C GLY A 141 -23.54 -5.09 15.44
N LYS A 142 -23.97 -5.59 16.57
CA LYS A 142 -24.37 -6.98 16.70
C LYS A 142 -25.37 -7.24 15.57
N LEU A 143 -24.91 -7.91 14.52
CA LEU A 143 -25.77 -8.62 13.60
C LEU A 143 -26.16 -9.94 14.24
#